data_abbf4d6458c653f51c2d469580df5ad8
#
_entry.id   abbf4d6458c653f51c2d469580df5ad8
#
_cell.length_a   1.000
_cell.length_b   1.000
_cell.length_c   1.000
_cell.angle_alpha   90.00
_cell.angle_beta   90.00
_cell.angle_gamma   90.00
#
_symmetry.space_group_name_H-M   'P 1'
#
loop_
_entity.id
_entity.type
_entity.pdbx_description
1 polymer ?
#
loop_
_entity_poly.entity_id
_entity_poly.type
_entity_poly.pdbx_seq_one_letter_code
_entity_poly.pdbx_strand_id
1 'polypeptide(L)'
;CLLVIFFWIIFPSVTLILFLLVASYHFGKEDSCVGSVIKKRFINLFYLFKGSVVVVAPLFFHTEETLQIFKILGDNLILTHENFLISLLIISFIANFTIMQWSNNSGFFLADWVTIFALNTFFSPLVAFTIYFCFLHSVRHSFGLIYEINNKNFKDGFNKFLKKALPLTLITAILFVVSVYILTNYYVLDDAILKVIFIGLASLTFPHILLEYLIEKNEK
;
A
#
# COMPACT_ATOMS: atom_id res chain seq x y z
N CYS A 1 -14.20 -8.05 1.24
CA CYS A 1 -13.16 -9.07 1.48
C CYS A 1 -13.41 -10.34 0.66
N LEU A 2 -14.49 -11.12 0.90
CA LEU A 2 -14.76 -12.41 0.22
C LEU A 2 -14.76 -12.31 -1.30
N LEU A 3 -15.30 -11.24 -1.86
CA LEU A 3 -15.33 -11.00 -3.31
C LEU A 3 -13.93 -10.87 -3.90
N VAL A 4 -12.99 -10.20 -3.22
CA VAL A 4 -11.60 -10.08 -3.68
C VAL A 4 -10.91 -11.45 -3.67
N ILE A 5 -11.10 -12.24 -2.61
CA ILE A 5 -10.56 -13.60 -2.51
C ILE A 5 -11.12 -14.48 -3.64
N PHE A 6 -12.42 -14.39 -3.93
CA PHE A 6 -13.06 -15.10 -5.03
C PHE A 6 -12.46 -14.74 -6.39
N PHE A 7 -12.28 -13.44 -6.67
CA PHE A 7 -11.63 -13.00 -7.91
C PHE A 7 -10.17 -13.42 -7.98
N TRP A 8 -9.46 -13.45 -6.84
CA TRP A 8 -8.08 -13.92 -6.80
C TRP A 8 -7.94 -15.41 -7.16
N ILE A 9 -8.91 -16.24 -6.76
CA ILE A 9 -8.92 -17.66 -7.10
C ILE A 9 -9.20 -17.89 -8.60
N ILE A 10 -10.11 -17.08 -9.21
CA ILE A 10 -10.52 -17.28 -10.60
C ILE A 10 -9.59 -16.57 -11.58
N PHE A 11 -9.17 -15.35 -11.27
CA PHE A 11 -8.39 -14.48 -12.14
C PHE A 11 -7.17 -13.89 -11.39
N PRO A 12 -6.21 -14.72 -10.95
CA PRO A 12 -5.10 -14.26 -10.08
C PRO A 12 -4.30 -13.12 -10.70
N SER A 13 -3.91 -13.21 -11.96
CA SER A 13 -3.13 -12.20 -12.68
C SER A 13 -3.85 -10.85 -12.75
N VAL A 14 -5.11 -10.85 -13.14
CA VAL A 14 -5.90 -9.62 -13.25
C VAL A 14 -6.08 -8.98 -11.89
N THR A 15 -6.38 -9.80 -10.87
CA THR A 15 -6.58 -9.32 -9.51
C THR A 15 -5.28 -8.75 -8.91
N LEU A 16 -4.14 -9.39 -9.17
CA LEU A 16 -2.84 -8.88 -8.76
C LEU A 16 -2.54 -7.51 -9.40
N ILE A 17 -2.72 -7.37 -10.72
CA ILE A 17 -2.51 -6.09 -11.43
C ILE A 17 -3.43 -5.00 -10.86
N LEU A 18 -4.71 -5.30 -10.70
CA LEU A 18 -5.66 -4.36 -10.10
C LEU A 18 -5.26 -3.99 -8.67
N PHE A 19 -4.83 -4.96 -7.88
CA PHE A 19 -4.33 -4.69 -6.53
C PHE A 19 -3.12 -3.75 -6.53
N LEU A 20 -2.13 -3.99 -7.38
CA LEU A 20 -0.93 -3.15 -7.48
C LEU A 20 -1.28 -1.71 -7.91
N LEU A 21 -2.23 -1.54 -8.84
CA LEU A 21 -2.70 -0.22 -9.27
C LEU A 21 -3.45 0.50 -8.15
N VAL A 22 -4.37 -0.19 -7.47
CA VAL A 22 -5.15 0.38 -6.36
C VAL A 22 -4.25 0.69 -5.17
N ALA A 23 -3.30 -0.18 -4.84
CA ALA A 23 -2.31 0.06 -3.80
C ALA A 23 -1.42 1.28 -4.12
N SER A 24 -0.95 1.40 -5.37
CA SER A 24 -0.20 2.57 -5.82
C SER A 24 -1.00 3.87 -5.63
N TYR A 25 -2.27 3.88 -6.03
CA TYR A 25 -3.14 5.03 -5.83
C TYR A 25 -3.33 5.35 -4.34
N HIS A 26 -3.62 4.34 -3.53
CA HIS A 26 -3.86 4.47 -2.09
C HIS A 26 -2.63 5.04 -1.37
N PHE A 27 -1.45 4.44 -1.54
CA PHE A 27 -0.21 4.95 -0.96
C PHE A 27 0.09 6.39 -1.42
N GLY A 28 -0.11 6.68 -2.69
CA GLY A 28 0.11 8.02 -3.21
C GLY A 28 -0.84 9.06 -2.63
N LYS A 29 -2.10 8.73 -2.38
CA LYS A 29 -3.10 9.62 -1.78
C LYS A 29 -2.83 9.82 -0.29
N GLU A 30 -2.76 8.72 0.48
CA GLU A 30 -2.59 8.76 1.93
C GLU A 30 -1.27 9.42 2.36
N ASP A 31 -0.18 9.05 1.70
CA ASP A 31 1.13 9.63 2.00
C ASP A 31 1.30 11.06 1.48
N SER A 32 0.28 11.64 0.83
CA SER A 32 0.37 13.00 0.33
C SER A 32 0.02 14.06 1.37
N CYS A 33 -0.66 13.73 2.48
CA CYS A 33 -1.10 14.69 3.51
C CYS A 33 -1.64 16.02 2.92
N VAL A 34 -2.10 15.95 1.66
CA VAL A 34 -2.62 17.11 0.95
C VAL A 34 -4.05 17.26 1.43
N GLY A 35 -4.24 18.13 2.43
CA GLY A 35 -5.57 18.47 2.89
C GLY A 35 -6.48 18.77 1.70
N SER A 36 -7.76 18.55 1.86
CA SER A 36 -8.86 18.62 0.89
C SER A 36 -8.94 19.88 -0.01
N VAL A 37 -7.95 20.75 0.07
CA VAL A 37 -7.95 22.09 -0.55
C VAL A 37 -7.48 22.09 -2.01
N ILE A 38 -6.77 21.05 -2.48
CA ILE A 38 -6.23 21.06 -3.84
C ILE A 38 -7.16 20.29 -4.78
N LYS A 39 -8.22 20.93 -5.24
CA LYS A 39 -9.03 20.48 -6.39
C LYS A 39 -8.27 20.79 -7.70
N LYS A 40 -7.22 20.04 -8.01
CA LYS A 40 -6.55 20.17 -9.30
C LYS A 40 -7.01 19.07 -10.25
N ARG A 41 -7.20 19.44 -11.52
CA ARG A 41 -7.45 18.50 -12.60
C ARG A 41 -6.30 17.49 -12.64
N PHE A 42 -6.63 16.21 -12.74
CA PHE A 42 -5.65 15.10 -12.78
C PHE A 42 -4.93 14.76 -11.47
N ILE A 43 -5.31 15.30 -10.30
CA ILE A 43 -4.64 14.97 -9.03
C ILE A 43 -4.61 13.46 -8.77
N ASN A 44 -5.67 12.75 -9.12
CA ASN A 44 -5.74 11.29 -8.96
C ASN A 44 -4.66 10.55 -9.77
N LEU A 45 -4.31 11.07 -10.94
CA LEU A 45 -3.23 10.52 -11.76
C LEU A 45 -1.85 10.75 -11.11
N PHE A 46 -1.66 11.93 -10.50
CA PHE A 46 -0.44 12.21 -9.74
C PHE A 46 -0.31 11.32 -8.51
N TYR A 47 -1.40 11.05 -7.80
CA TYR A 47 -1.39 10.10 -6.68
C TYR A 47 -1.01 8.68 -7.14
N LEU A 48 -1.56 8.21 -8.25
CA LEU A 48 -1.21 6.92 -8.81
C LEU A 48 0.29 6.83 -9.13
N PHE A 49 0.83 7.83 -9.83
CA PHE A 49 2.25 7.84 -10.17
C PHE A 49 3.15 8.07 -8.95
N LYS A 50 2.73 8.89 -7.97
CA LYS A 50 3.48 9.07 -6.74
C LYS A 50 3.65 7.74 -6.01
N GLY A 51 2.56 7.01 -5.78
CA GLY A 51 2.60 5.76 -5.03
C GLY A 51 3.14 4.58 -5.83
N SER A 52 3.23 4.67 -7.16
CA SER A 52 3.78 3.59 -7.99
C SER A 52 5.23 3.25 -7.65
N VAL A 53 6.00 4.16 -7.04
CA VAL A 53 7.36 3.88 -6.58
C VAL A 53 7.43 2.68 -5.64
N VAL A 54 6.41 2.45 -4.81
CA VAL A 54 6.36 1.32 -3.86
C VAL A 54 6.36 -0.03 -4.61
N VAL A 55 5.77 -0.06 -5.81
CA VAL A 55 5.69 -1.25 -6.66
C VAL A 55 6.85 -1.34 -7.65
N VAL A 56 7.26 -0.20 -8.20
CA VAL A 56 8.25 -0.15 -9.29
C VAL A 56 9.68 -0.24 -8.76
N ALA A 57 9.98 0.32 -7.58
CA ALA A 57 11.31 0.25 -7.01
C ALA A 57 11.80 -1.20 -6.75
N PRO A 58 11.02 -2.09 -6.09
CA PRO A 58 11.46 -3.48 -5.95
C PRO A 58 11.61 -4.21 -7.30
N LEU A 59 10.76 -3.92 -8.29
CA LEU A 59 10.90 -4.48 -9.64
C LEU A 59 12.18 -4.02 -10.34
N PHE A 60 12.62 -2.80 -10.09
CA PHE A 60 13.84 -2.26 -10.67
C PHE A 60 15.10 -2.78 -9.99
N PHE A 61 15.15 -2.75 -8.64
CA PHE A 61 16.35 -3.15 -7.88
C PHE A 61 16.50 -4.65 -7.71
N HIS A 62 15.39 -5.39 -7.60
CA HIS A 62 15.34 -6.82 -7.28
C HIS A 62 14.35 -7.54 -8.19
N THR A 63 14.55 -7.42 -9.51
CA THR A 63 13.64 -7.94 -10.54
C THR A 63 13.31 -9.42 -10.33
N GLU A 64 14.32 -10.27 -10.18
CA GLU A 64 14.12 -11.72 -10.06
C GLU A 64 13.33 -12.10 -8.81
N GLU A 65 13.70 -11.55 -7.64
CA GLU A 65 13.02 -11.84 -6.37
C GLU A 65 11.57 -11.33 -6.40
N THR A 66 11.33 -10.14 -6.95
CA THR A 66 10.00 -9.56 -7.06
C THR A 66 9.11 -10.37 -8.00
N LEU A 67 9.64 -10.83 -9.12
CA LEU A 67 8.92 -11.69 -10.04
C LEU A 67 8.63 -13.08 -9.45
N GLN A 68 9.52 -13.62 -8.60
CA GLN A 68 9.24 -14.85 -7.85
C GLN A 68 8.05 -14.66 -6.89
N ILE A 69 7.99 -13.54 -6.19
CA ILE A 69 6.82 -13.21 -5.34
C ILE A 69 5.55 -13.15 -6.18
N PHE A 70 5.56 -12.49 -7.33
CA PHE A 70 4.39 -12.43 -8.21
C PHE A 70 3.97 -13.80 -8.73
N LYS A 71 4.93 -14.66 -9.07
CA LYS A 71 4.68 -16.04 -9.48
C LYS A 71 4.00 -16.86 -8.37
N ILE A 72 4.44 -16.71 -7.13
CA ILE A 72 3.80 -17.33 -5.97
C ILE A 72 2.36 -16.84 -5.81
N LEU A 73 2.11 -15.58 -6.05
CA LEU A 73 0.78 -14.97 -5.98
C LEU A 73 -0.16 -15.37 -7.12
N GLY A 74 0.35 -16.04 -8.14
CA GLY A 74 -0.45 -16.66 -9.19
C GLY A 74 -0.23 -16.09 -10.58
N ASP A 75 0.88 -15.37 -10.82
CA ASP A 75 1.13 -14.81 -12.15
C ASP A 75 2.58 -14.90 -12.63
N ASN A 76 2.71 -15.17 -13.94
CA ASN A 76 3.97 -15.03 -14.68
C ASN A 76 3.99 -13.65 -15.38
N LEU A 77 3.86 -12.57 -14.61
CA LEU A 77 3.93 -11.22 -15.14
C LEU A 77 5.30 -10.94 -15.78
N ILE A 78 5.30 -10.72 -17.09
CA ILE A 78 6.49 -10.31 -17.86
C ILE A 78 6.52 -8.77 -17.91
N LEU A 79 6.65 -8.11 -16.76
CA LEU A 79 6.85 -6.67 -16.67
C LEU A 79 8.35 -6.33 -16.56
N THR A 80 9.18 -6.90 -17.46
CA THR A 80 10.64 -6.90 -17.33
C THR A 80 11.38 -5.98 -18.30
N HIS A 81 10.69 -5.10 -19.03
CA HIS A 81 11.39 -4.11 -19.83
C HIS A 81 12.03 -3.04 -18.95
N GLU A 82 13.32 -3.09 -18.75
CA GLU A 82 14.10 -2.16 -17.92
C GLU A 82 13.80 -0.68 -18.26
N ASN A 83 13.75 -0.33 -19.54
CA ASN A 83 13.39 1.01 -19.99
C ASN A 83 11.99 1.46 -19.54
N PHE A 84 11.03 0.54 -19.44
CA PHE A 84 9.69 0.83 -18.93
C PHE A 84 9.72 1.11 -17.43
N LEU A 85 10.45 0.32 -16.65
CA LEU A 85 10.60 0.53 -15.20
C LEU A 85 11.30 1.85 -14.89
N ILE A 86 12.37 2.18 -15.63
CA ILE A 86 13.07 3.48 -15.51
C ILE A 86 12.10 4.63 -15.82
N SER A 87 11.31 4.52 -16.89
CA SER A 87 10.32 5.55 -17.26
C SER A 87 9.28 5.74 -16.13
N LEU A 88 8.79 4.66 -15.53
CA LEU A 88 7.86 4.74 -14.40
C LEU A 88 8.50 5.38 -13.15
N LEU A 89 9.76 5.07 -12.84
CA LEU A 89 10.48 5.72 -11.74
C LEU A 89 10.65 7.22 -11.98
N ILE A 90 11.01 7.63 -13.20
CA ILE A 90 11.12 9.05 -13.55
C ILE A 90 9.76 9.74 -13.42
N ILE A 91 8.68 9.15 -13.95
CA ILE A 91 7.32 9.69 -13.85
C ILE A 91 6.88 9.79 -12.39
N SER A 92 7.17 8.78 -11.58
CA SER A 92 6.92 8.79 -10.13
C SER A 92 7.66 9.93 -9.44
N PHE A 93 8.94 10.15 -9.77
CA PHE A 93 9.73 11.26 -9.23
C PHE A 93 9.12 12.62 -9.60
N ILE A 94 8.78 12.81 -10.87
CA ILE A 94 8.14 14.05 -11.36
C ILE A 94 6.79 14.28 -10.65
N ALA A 95 5.99 13.22 -10.46
CA ALA A 95 4.72 13.32 -9.75
C ALA A 95 4.92 13.74 -8.29
N ASN A 96 5.90 13.15 -7.59
CA ASN A 96 6.26 13.56 -6.23
C ASN A 96 6.69 15.02 -6.15
N PHE A 97 7.56 15.44 -7.06
CA PHE A 97 8.03 16.83 -7.13
C PHE A 97 6.89 17.82 -7.42
N THR A 98 5.97 17.45 -8.31
CA THR A 98 4.81 18.30 -8.64
C THR A 98 3.84 18.43 -7.46
N ILE A 99 3.54 17.33 -6.78
CA ILE A 99 2.69 17.36 -5.57
C ILE A 99 3.35 18.19 -4.48
N MET A 100 4.67 18.08 -4.31
CA MET A 100 5.44 18.90 -3.38
C MET A 100 5.24 20.40 -3.63
N GLN A 101 5.29 20.86 -4.89
CA GLN A 101 5.07 22.27 -5.22
C GLN A 101 3.63 22.74 -4.97
N TRP A 102 2.66 21.83 -4.97
CA TRP A 102 1.25 22.14 -4.72
C TRP A 102 0.89 22.13 -3.22
N SER A 103 1.77 21.65 -2.37
CA SER A 103 1.59 21.54 -0.93
C SER A 103 2.43 22.58 -0.20
N ASN A 104 1.92 23.12 0.90
CA ASN A 104 2.67 24.01 1.77
C ASN A 104 3.73 23.28 2.64
N ASN A 105 3.70 21.93 2.68
CA ASN A 105 4.63 21.09 3.47
C ASN A 105 5.62 20.37 2.57
N SER A 106 6.50 21.10 1.92
CA SER A 106 7.32 20.63 0.81
C SER A 106 8.39 19.56 1.12
N GLY A 107 8.86 19.44 2.37
CA GLY A 107 10.02 18.57 2.67
C GLY A 107 9.72 17.07 2.73
N PHE A 108 8.52 16.67 3.13
CA PHE A 108 8.18 15.28 3.40
C PHE A 108 7.99 14.44 2.12
N PHE A 109 7.56 15.03 1.02
CA PHE A 109 7.22 14.27 -0.20
C PHE A 109 8.43 13.68 -0.93
N LEU A 110 9.52 14.45 -1.00
CA LEU A 110 10.79 13.93 -1.54
C LEU A 110 11.42 12.91 -0.58
N ALA A 111 11.28 13.13 0.73
CA ALA A 111 11.78 12.20 1.73
C ALA A 111 11.15 10.81 1.58
N ASP A 112 9.84 10.71 1.33
CA ASP A 112 9.16 9.44 1.10
C ASP A 112 9.73 8.70 -0.11
N TRP A 113 9.86 9.40 -1.25
CA TRP A 113 10.41 8.80 -2.47
C TRP A 113 11.85 8.33 -2.28
N VAL A 114 12.70 9.19 -1.69
CA VAL A 114 14.11 8.86 -1.38
C VAL A 114 14.21 7.69 -0.41
N THR A 115 13.34 7.65 0.60
CA THR A 115 13.34 6.57 1.58
C THR A 115 12.95 5.23 0.94
N ILE A 116 11.90 5.19 0.11
CA ILE A 116 11.49 3.95 -0.59
C ILE A 116 12.61 3.50 -1.53
N PHE A 117 13.22 4.43 -2.25
CA PHE A 117 14.33 4.14 -3.15
C PHE A 117 15.53 3.58 -2.38
N ALA A 118 15.93 4.22 -1.28
CA ALA A 118 17.02 3.76 -0.42
C ALA A 118 16.73 2.39 0.21
N LEU A 119 15.50 2.17 0.70
CA LEU A 119 15.12 0.87 1.26
C LEU A 119 15.30 -0.26 0.23
N ASN A 120 14.88 -0.05 -1.01
CA ASN A 120 15.03 -1.07 -2.06
C ASN A 120 16.48 -1.20 -2.58
N THR A 121 17.35 -0.23 -2.30
CA THR A 121 18.78 -0.36 -2.63
C THR A 121 19.51 -1.27 -1.62
N PHE A 122 19.09 -1.25 -0.34
CA PHE A 122 19.82 -1.94 0.74
C PHE A 122 19.14 -3.22 1.23
N PHE A 123 17.85 -3.39 0.99
CA PHE A 123 17.05 -4.50 1.53
C PHE A 123 16.33 -5.27 0.43
N SER A 124 16.06 -6.55 0.65
CA SER A 124 15.22 -7.36 -0.22
C SER A 124 13.80 -6.79 -0.36
N PRO A 125 13.06 -7.08 -1.44
CA PRO A 125 11.76 -6.49 -1.72
C PRO A 125 10.77 -6.58 -0.56
N LEU A 126 10.70 -7.76 0.07
CA LEU A 126 9.76 -8.01 1.17
C LEU A 126 10.12 -7.22 2.42
N VAL A 127 11.42 -7.13 2.75
CA VAL A 127 11.91 -6.36 3.91
C VAL A 127 11.70 -4.86 3.67
N ALA A 128 12.06 -4.36 2.49
CA ALA A 128 11.87 -2.96 2.10
C ALA A 128 10.37 -2.56 2.17
N PHE A 129 9.50 -3.40 1.63
CA PHE A 129 8.05 -3.20 1.70
C PHE A 129 7.54 -3.23 3.14
N THR A 130 8.01 -4.18 3.97
CA THR A 130 7.59 -4.30 5.37
C THR A 130 7.98 -3.06 6.18
N ILE A 131 9.21 -2.58 6.03
CA ILE A 131 9.68 -1.37 6.72
C ILE A 131 8.84 -0.16 6.28
N TYR A 132 8.67 0.05 4.98
CA TYR A 132 7.85 1.14 4.47
C TYR A 132 6.41 1.05 4.98
N PHE A 133 5.77 -0.10 4.81
CA PHE A 133 4.35 -0.28 5.16
C PHE A 133 4.10 -0.14 6.66
N CYS A 134 4.88 -0.81 7.50
CA CYS A 134 4.65 -0.82 8.96
C CYS A 134 5.07 0.49 9.63
N PHE A 135 6.24 1.04 9.28
CA PHE A 135 6.82 2.16 10.02
C PHE A 135 6.55 3.53 9.39
N LEU A 136 6.41 3.62 8.08
CA LEU A 136 6.12 4.89 7.42
C LEU A 136 4.64 5.06 7.17
N HIS A 137 4.03 4.17 6.40
CA HIS A 137 2.63 4.29 5.99
C HIS A 137 1.65 4.08 7.16
N SER A 138 1.71 2.93 7.83
CA SER A 138 0.74 2.59 8.90
C SER A 138 0.85 3.48 10.13
N VAL A 139 2.07 3.88 10.51
CA VAL A 139 2.27 4.81 11.64
C VAL A 139 1.68 6.17 11.29
N ARG A 140 1.96 6.71 10.10
CA ARG A 140 1.42 7.99 9.65
C ARG A 140 -0.11 7.98 9.61
N HIS A 141 -0.69 6.94 9.03
CA HIS A 141 -2.15 6.77 8.97
C HIS A 141 -2.77 6.66 10.38
N SER A 142 -2.16 5.90 11.29
CA SER A 142 -2.61 5.79 12.68
C SER A 142 -2.59 7.12 13.41
N PHE A 143 -1.55 7.93 13.24
CA PHE A 143 -1.50 9.28 13.81
C PHE A 143 -2.61 10.18 13.25
N GLY A 144 -2.89 10.12 11.96
CA GLY A 144 -4.02 10.83 11.34
C GLY A 144 -5.34 10.48 12.01
N LEU A 145 -5.65 9.19 12.16
CA LEU A 145 -6.87 8.71 12.81
C LEU A 145 -6.97 9.12 14.28
N ILE A 146 -5.87 9.12 15.04
CA ILE A 146 -5.84 9.56 16.44
C ILE A 146 -6.22 11.03 16.53
N TYR A 147 -5.70 11.88 15.63
CA TYR A 147 -6.03 13.30 15.57
C TYR A 147 -7.49 13.55 15.18
N GLU A 148 -8.05 12.79 14.26
CA GLU A 148 -9.47 12.86 13.88
C GLU A 148 -10.39 12.48 15.05
N ILE A 149 -10.03 11.47 15.84
CA ILE A 149 -10.82 11.05 17.02
C ILE A 149 -10.83 12.11 18.10
N ASN A 150 -9.70 12.76 18.38
CA ASN A 150 -9.61 13.85 19.36
C ASN A 150 -8.40 14.74 19.11
N ASN A 151 -8.60 15.87 18.46
CA ASN A 151 -7.56 16.85 18.14
C ASN A 151 -7.08 17.68 19.34
N LYS A 152 -7.85 17.69 20.46
CA LYS A 152 -7.52 18.49 21.66
C LYS A 152 -6.67 17.72 22.67
N ASN A 153 -6.83 16.40 22.73
CA ASN A 153 -6.13 15.57 23.69
C ASN A 153 -5.65 14.26 23.04
N PHE A 154 -4.35 14.25 22.70
CA PHE A 154 -3.72 13.11 22.05
C PHE A 154 -3.86 11.80 22.87
N LYS A 155 -3.68 11.85 24.21
CA LYS A 155 -3.78 10.66 25.06
C LYS A 155 -5.18 10.06 25.05
N ASP A 156 -6.22 10.88 25.06
CA ASP A 156 -7.61 10.41 24.97
C ASP A 156 -7.91 9.88 23.57
N GLY A 157 -7.46 10.56 22.50
CA GLY A 157 -7.55 10.08 21.12
C GLY A 157 -6.89 8.72 20.95
N PHE A 158 -5.64 8.56 21.44
CA PHE A 158 -4.90 7.31 21.39
C PHE A 158 -5.61 6.16 22.13
N ASN A 159 -6.12 6.41 23.34
CA ASN A 159 -6.85 5.39 24.10
C ASN A 159 -8.14 4.95 23.37
N LYS A 160 -8.88 5.88 22.78
CA LYS A 160 -10.07 5.58 21.99
C LYS A 160 -9.73 4.81 20.71
N PHE A 161 -8.67 5.21 20.01
CA PHE A 161 -8.14 4.49 18.85
C PHE A 161 -7.77 3.05 19.22
N LEU A 162 -6.96 2.88 20.27
CA LEU A 162 -6.51 1.55 20.73
C LEU A 162 -7.68 0.63 21.10
N LYS A 163 -8.68 1.13 21.82
CA LYS A 163 -9.89 0.36 22.17
C LYS A 163 -10.66 -0.13 20.94
N LYS A 164 -10.67 0.63 19.84
CA LYS A 164 -11.33 0.25 18.58
C LYS A 164 -10.45 -0.65 17.71
N ALA A 165 -9.16 -0.35 17.62
CA ALA A 165 -8.23 -1.07 16.75
C ALA A 165 -7.84 -2.45 17.30
N LEU A 166 -7.61 -2.57 18.61
CA LEU A 166 -7.10 -3.79 19.24
C LEU A 166 -7.97 -5.03 18.96
N PRO A 167 -9.30 -5.01 19.15
CA PRO A 167 -10.12 -6.19 18.86
C PRO A 167 -10.08 -6.60 17.38
N LEU A 168 -10.07 -5.63 16.46
CA LEU A 168 -9.96 -5.89 15.03
C LEU A 168 -8.58 -6.49 14.68
N THR A 169 -7.53 -5.96 15.26
CA THR A 169 -6.15 -6.48 15.08
C THR A 169 -6.03 -7.91 15.60
N LEU A 170 -6.60 -8.22 16.74
CA LEU A 170 -6.60 -9.58 17.28
C LEU A 170 -7.37 -10.56 16.38
N ILE A 171 -8.54 -10.15 15.87
CA ILE A 171 -9.32 -10.97 14.94
C ILE A 171 -8.52 -11.22 13.65
N THR A 172 -7.91 -10.18 13.06
CA THR A 172 -7.10 -10.35 11.85
C THR A 172 -5.86 -11.20 12.08
N ALA A 173 -5.22 -11.10 13.25
CA ALA A 173 -4.10 -11.96 13.64
C ALA A 173 -4.50 -13.44 13.75
N ILE A 174 -5.63 -13.73 14.37
CA ILE A 174 -6.17 -15.09 14.45
C ILE A 174 -6.50 -15.62 13.05
N LEU A 175 -7.19 -14.83 12.24
CA LEU A 175 -7.53 -15.21 10.87
C LEU A 175 -6.25 -15.46 10.02
N PHE A 176 -5.20 -14.65 10.21
CA PHE A 176 -3.92 -14.84 9.56
C PHE A 176 -3.32 -16.21 9.90
N VAL A 177 -3.19 -16.53 11.20
CA VAL A 177 -2.63 -17.81 11.66
C VAL A 177 -3.43 -18.98 11.14
N VAL A 178 -4.77 -18.91 11.23
CA VAL A 178 -5.66 -19.98 10.73
C VAL A 178 -5.52 -20.14 9.22
N SER A 179 -5.45 -19.04 8.46
CA SER A 179 -5.29 -19.09 7.00
C SER A 179 -3.95 -19.69 6.59
N VAL A 180 -2.85 -19.30 7.26
CA VAL A 180 -1.53 -19.91 7.02
C VAL A 180 -1.59 -21.40 7.32
N TYR A 181 -2.13 -21.81 8.47
CA TYR A 181 -2.26 -23.22 8.83
C TYR A 181 -3.05 -24.04 7.79
N ILE A 182 -4.14 -23.50 7.26
CA ILE A 182 -4.91 -24.18 6.21
C ILE A 182 -4.10 -24.27 4.91
N LEU A 183 -3.42 -23.19 4.51
CA LEU A 183 -2.65 -23.17 3.26
C LEU A 183 -1.39 -24.06 3.30
N THR A 184 -0.81 -24.33 4.46
CA THR A 184 0.34 -25.25 4.59
C THR A 184 0.00 -26.71 4.21
N ASN A 185 -1.27 -27.07 4.09
CA ASN A 185 -1.66 -28.37 3.52
C ASN A 185 -1.49 -28.43 2.00
N TYR A 186 -1.34 -27.30 1.31
CA TYR A 186 -1.29 -27.19 -0.16
C TYR A 186 -0.01 -26.56 -0.67
N TYR A 187 0.65 -25.73 0.16
CA TYR A 187 1.83 -24.93 -0.20
C TYR A 187 2.92 -25.08 0.85
N VAL A 188 4.15 -24.81 0.47
CA VAL A 188 5.27 -24.67 1.41
C VAL A 188 4.99 -23.47 2.32
N LEU A 189 5.48 -23.48 3.55
CA LEU A 189 5.18 -22.47 4.57
C LEU A 189 5.43 -21.04 4.09
N ASP A 190 6.56 -20.79 3.43
CA ASP A 190 6.93 -19.45 2.94
C ASP A 190 5.94 -18.94 1.89
N ASP A 191 5.54 -19.80 0.94
CA ASP A 191 4.53 -19.45 -0.07
C ASP A 191 3.16 -19.21 0.55
N ALA A 192 2.78 -20.02 1.55
CA ALA A 192 1.54 -19.87 2.28
C ALA A 192 1.49 -18.51 3.01
N ILE A 193 2.57 -18.13 3.68
CA ILE A 193 2.70 -16.84 4.37
C ILE A 193 2.57 -15.69 3.37
N LEU A 194 3.31 -15.73 2.24
CA LEU A 194 3.25 -14.70 1.20
C LEU A 194 1.84 -14.54 0.64
N LYS A 195 1.17 -15.67 0.30
CA LYS A 195 -0.21 -15.64 -0.18
C LYS A 195 -1.17 -15.00 0.84
N VAL A 196 -1.09 -15.38 2.10
CA VAL A 196 -1.98 -14.82 3.14
C VAL A 196 -1.71 -13.34 3.36
N ILE A 197 -0.44 -12.89 3.37
CA ILE A 197 -0.10 -11.47 3.49
C ILE A 197 -0.70 -10.67 2.32
N PHE A 198 -0.35 -10.99 1.08
CA PHE A 198 -0.72 -10.16 -0.07
C PHE A 198 -2.20 -10.25 -0.43
N ILE A 199 -2.80 -11.45 -0.40
CA ILE A 199 -4.23 -11.63 -0.64
C ILE A 199 -5.04 -11.02 0.52
N GLY A 200 -4.55 -11.15 1.74
CA GLY A 200 -5.13 -10.51 2.92
C GLY A 200 -5.11 -8.99 2.83
N LEU A 201 -3.95 -8.40 2.49
CA LEU A 201 -3.82 -6.96 2.24
C LEU A 201 -4.79 -6.51 1.14
N ALA A 202 -4.82 -7.18 -0.01
CA ALA A 202 -5.73 -6.85 -1.08
C ALA A 202 -7.19 -6.90 -0.63
N SER A 203 -7.57 -7.96 0.10
CA SER A 203 -8.95 -8.13 0.55
C SER A 203 -9.41 -7.09 1.58
N LEU A 204 -8.48 -6.48 2.32
CA LEU A 204 -8.76 -5.41 3.27
C LEU A 204 -8.65 -4.01 2.63
N THR A 205 -7.71 -3.81 1.71
CA THR A 205 -7.47 -2.51 1.06
C THR A 205 -8.65 -2.09 0.17
N PHE A 206 -9.22 -2.98 -0.64
CA PHE A 206 -10.33 -2.63 -1.51
C PHE A 206 -11.56 -2.09 -0.77
N PRO A 207 -12.11 -2.77 0.28
CA PRO A 207 -13.23 -2.23 1.03
C PRO A 207 -12.86 -0.98 1.85
N HIS A 208 -11.61 -0.86 2.31
CA HIS A 208 -11.14 0.34 3.02
C HIS A 208 -11.20 1.59 2.11
N ILE A 209 -10.63 1.51 0.93
CA ILE A 209 -10.65 2.62 -0.06
C ILE A 209 -12.08 2.95 -0.48
N LEU A 210 -12.93 1.93 -0.68
CA LEU A 210 -14.32 2.16 -1.05
C LEU A 210 -15.08 2.89 0.06
N LEU A 211 -14.88 2.49 1.31
CA LEU A 211 -15.50 3.13 2.47
C LEU A 211 -15.05 4.60 2.60
N GLU A 212 -13.76 4.84 2.49
CA GLU A 212 -13.19 6.19 2.50
C GLU A 212 -13.79 7.08 1.40
N TYR A 213 -13.86 6.57 0.17
CA TYR A 213 -14.49 7.28 -0.96
C TYR A 213 -15.97 7.60 -0.68
N LEU A 214 -16.73 6.69 -0.09
CA LEU A 214 -18.15 6.90 0.24
C LEU A 214 -18.32 7.94 1.35
N ILE A 215 -17.46 7.97 2.35
CA ILE A 215 -17.45 8.97 3.41
C ILE A 215 -17.17 10.36 2.81
N GLU A 216 -16.08 10.51 2.06
CA GLU A 216 -15.73 11.78 1.41
C GLU A 216 -16.83 12.31 0.47
N LYS A 217 -17.57 11.41 -0.18
CA LYS A 217 -18.69 11.80 -1.06
C LYS A 217 -19.90 12.31 -0.28
N ASN A 218 -20.15 11.78 0.91
CA ASN A 218 -21.30 12.16 1.73
C ASN A 218 -21.05 13.44 2.56
N GLU A 219 -19.80 13.84 2.72
CA GLU A 219 -19.42 15.09 3.41
C GLU A 219 -19.42 16.34 2.48
N LYS A 220 -19.64 16.15 1.18
CA LYS A 220 -19.76 17.21 0.14
C LYS A 220 -21.21 17.48 -0.20
#